data_fae46ed25ef7d7da9f85363c4d757850
#
_entry.id   fae46ed25ef7d7da9f85363c4d757850
#
_cell.length_a   1.000
_cell.length_b   1.000
_cell.length_c   1.000
_cell.angle_alpha   90.00
_cell.angle_beta   90.00
_cell.angle_gamma   90.00
#
_symmetry.space_group_name_H-M   'P 1'
#
loop_
_entity.id
_entity.type
_entity.pdbx_description
1 polymer ?
#
loop_
_entity_poly.entity_id
_entity_poly.type
_entity_poly.pdbx_seq_one_letter_code
_entity_poly.pdbx_strand_id
1 'polypeptide(L)'
;MSHDALAEARTAASPAVADPDADQLADGPAGLAHVATASFIGSRIVPTGGFAVALAGGIALARVGQRFGLRAAYGASLAAMLQAVAVMGPLRIGIPLTQSLSAPLLGRMHARGASVSAQLAACAAFRLLDLIVTILFYISIVAGGLETYAATYDALVGWLPGFPEGVTGALVLTAAGLVAWTVFASAVQVFVYRRALFAWPSASPARAAPTAALRNADAPAPPVPRYDPRAAAVAAAIAFTVLLASTDPIVLGAVAAWLALAWLTARADRAPVRAGLALAAMLAGGALVFGLVGGAGIELTFQRMARVTLLVLVATWLRATAGEEGLREIFRRTLHRVRRLPPMAEASAVLEQLGATGALGASARALAHTVRHAPRRLTPLAIAVLGWIATEAGRFAAPQRTAQAELRVRAWDVLMVALAAIAAASIVATG
;
A
#
# COMPACT_ATOMS: atom_id res chain seq x y z
N MET A 1 -12.96 -19.23 -61.11
CA MET A 1 -13.21 -18.72 -59.74
C MET A 1 -14.68 -18.81 -59.49
N SER A 2 -15.11 -19.68 -58.57
CA SER A 2 -16.52 -19.94 -58.29
C SER A 2 -17.14 -18.82 -57.48
N HIS A 3 -18.43 -18.58 -57.70
CA HIS A 3 -19.19 -17.55 -57.01
C HIS A 3 -19.18 -17.73 -55.47
N ASP A 4 -18.96 -18.94 -54.98
CA ASP A 4 -18.89 -19.31 -53.58
C ASP A 4 -17.65 -18.72 -52.85
N ALA A 5 -16.49 -18.64 -53.53
CA ALA A 5 -15.28 -18.05 -52.96
C ALA A 5 -15.38 -16.52 -52.70
N LEU A 6 -16.26 -15.83 -53.46
CA LEU A 6 -16.51 -14.41 -53.25
C LEU A 6 -17.56 -14.15 -52.15
N ALA A 7 -18.41 -15.13 -51.87
CA ALA A 7 -19.36 -15.06 -50.77
C ALA A 7 -18.69 -15.30 -49.42
N GLU A 8 -17.75 -16.25 -49.33
CA GLU A 8 -16.95 -16.51 -48.10
C GLU A 8 -16.02 -15.36 -47.78
N ALA A 9 -15.40 -14.71 -48.77
CA ALA A 9 -14.54 -13.53 -48.55
C ALA A 9 -15.33 -12.30 -48.06
N ARG A 10 -16.63 -12.19 -48.37
CA ARG A 10 -17.50 -11.12 -47.86
C ARG A 10 -17.98 -11.32 -46.43
N THR A 11 -18.15 -12.57 -46.00
CA THR A 11 -18.53 -12.90 -44.63
C THR A 11 -17.39 -12.76 -43.64
N ALA A 12 -16.14 -12.90 -44.10
CA ALA A 12 -14.93 -12.74 -43.27
C ALA A 12 -14.53 -11.29 -43.02
N ALA A 13 -15.10 -10.32 -43.75
CA ALA A 13 -14.74 -8.90 -43.69
C ALA A 13 -15.83 -8.01 -43.05
N SER A 14 -16.73 -8.58 -42.25
CA SER A 14 -17.60 -7.74 -41.42
C SER A 14 -16.72 -7.12 -40.32
N PRO A 15 -16.50 -5.77 -40.31
CA PRO A 15 -15.82 -5.16 -39.19
C PRO A 15 -16.62 -5.47 -37.94
N ALA A 16 -15.99 -6.17 -37.00
CA ALA A 16 -16.59 -6.41 -35.69
C ALA A 16 -17.07 -5.05 -35.19
N VAL A 17 -18.38 -4.88 -35.10
CA VAL A 17 -19.00 -3.67 -34.49
C VAL A 17 -18.34 -3.54 -33.13
N ALA A 18 -17.55 -2.48 -32.97
CA ALA A 18 -16.88 -2.21 -31.70
C ALA A 18 -17.98 -2.12 -30.63
N ASP A 19 -17.99 -3.07 -29.73
CA ASP A 19 -18.93 -3.10 -28.62
C ASP A 19 -18.63 -1.86 -27.75
N PRO A 20 -19.53 -0.85 -27.73
CA PRO A 20 -19.30 0.38 -26.96
C PRO A 20 -19.15 0.10 -25.45
N ASP A 21 -19.67 -1.03 -24.97
CA ASP A 21 -19.52 -1.46 -23.57
C ASP A 21 -18.11 -2.02 -23.28
N ALA A 22 -17.41 -2.55 -24.30
CA ALA A 22 -16.04 -3.04 -24.12
C ALA A 22 -15.05 -1.92 -23.79
N ASP A 23 -15.21 -0.74 -24.38
CA ASP A 23 -14.40 0.47 -24.10
C ASP A 23 -14.72 1.05 -22.70
N GLN A 24 -15.96 0.94 -22.24
CA GLN A 24 -16.34 1.33 -20.88
C GLN A 24 -15.77 0.39 -19.83
N LEU A 25 -15.69 -0.92 -20.12
CA LEU A 25 -15.09 -1.92 -19.24
C LEU A 25 -13.57 -1.77 -19.09
N ALA A 26 -12.87 -1.43 -20.18
CA ALA A 26 -11.41 -1.29 -20.17
C ALA A 26 -10.90 -0.22 -19.20
N ASP A 27 -11.63 0.88 -19.03
CA ASP A 27 -11.35 1.97 -18.11
C ASP A 27 -12.14 1.84 -16.79
N GLY A 28 -12.72 0.69 -16.49
CA GLY A 28 -13.57 0.48 -15.31
C GLY A 28 -12.80 0.63 -13.98
N PRO A 29 -13.54 0.97 -12.87
CA PRO A 29 -12.90 1.19 -11.57
C PRO A 29 -12.08 0.00 -11.06
N ALA A 30 -12.51 -1.23 -11.35
CA ALA A 30 -11.82 -2.45 -10.92
C ALA A 30 -10.47 -2.65 -11.65
N GLY A 31 -10.43 -2.49 -12.97
CA GLY A 31 -9.20 -2.60 -13.75
C GLY A 31 -8.17 -1.54 -13.34
N LEU A 32 -8.63 -0.28 -13.15
CA LEU A 32 -7.77 0.81 -12.69
C LEU A 32 -7.32 0.63 -11.23
N ALA A 33 -8.16 0.06 -10.35
CA ALA A 33 -7.75 -0.30 -8.99
C ALA A 33 -6.72 -1.45 -8.97
N HIS A 34 -6.84 -2.44 -9.90
CA HIS A 34 -5.81 -3.47 -10.07
C HIS A 34 -4.46 -2.85 -10.43
N VAL A 35 -4.44 -1.94 -11.41
CA VAL A 35 -3.24 -1.19 -11.80
C VAL A 35 -2.67 -0.41 -10.62
N ALA A 36 -3.51 0.28 -9.85
CA ALA A 36 -3.07 1.02 -8.68
C ALA A 36 -2.42 0.09 -7.64
N THR A 37 -3.06 -1.04 -7.33
CA THR A 37 -2.52 -2.06 -6.41
C THR A 37 -1.17 -2.60 -6.90
N ALA A 38 -1.08 -3.00 -8.17
CA ALA A 38 0.15 -3.51 -8.78
C ALA A 38 1.28 -2.46 -8.74
N SER A 39 0.95 -1.21 -9.02
CA SER A 39 1.88 -0.09 -8.94
C SER A 39 2.38 0.15 -7.51
N PHE A 40 1.49 0.10 -6.51
CA PHE A 40 1.85 0.24 -5.10
C PHE A 40 2.75 -0.89 -4.60
N ILE A 41 2.49 -2.13 -5.04
CA ILE A 41 3.40 -3.27 -4.79
C ILE A 41 4.73 -3.05 -5.50
N GLY A 42 4.70 -2.66 -6.78
CA GLY A 42 5.88 -2.41 -7.60
C GLY A 42 6.79 -1.32 -7.03
N SER A 43 6.21 -0.29 -6.40
CA SER A 43 6.96 0.79 -5.74
C SER A 43 7.87 0.31 -4.61
N ARG A 44 7.63 -0.89 -4.08
CA ARG A 44 8.43 -1.53 -3.03
C ARG A 44 9.47 -2.52 -3.56
N ILE A 45 9.32 -2.94 -4.81
CA ILE A 45 10.29 -3.82 -5.48
C ILE A 45 11.45 -3.01 -6.07
N VAL A 46 11.19 -1.76 -6.44
CA VAL A 46 12.20 -0.87 -7.06
C VAL A 46 12.90 -0.06 -5.96
N PRO A 47 14.19 -0.30 -5.68
CA PRO A 47 14.89 0.36 -4.57
C PRO A 47 15.00 1.88 -4.77
N THR A 48 15.25 2.30 -6.01
CA THR A 48 15.33 3.71 -6.41
C THR A 48 14.19 4.03 -7.36
N GLY A 49 13.42 5.07 -7.08
CA GLY A 49 12.30 5.48 -7.93
C GLY A 49 10.94 4.93 -7.52
N GLY A 50 10.79 4.36 -6.32
CA GLY A 50 9.50 3.86 -5.81
C GLY A 50 8.39 4.91 -5.85
N PHE A 51 8.73 6.20 -5.64
CA PHE A 51 7.79 7.31 -5.80
C PHE A 51 7.27 7.42 -7.25
N ALA A 52 8.15 7.35 -8.24
CA ALA A 52 7.76 7.41 -9.65
C ALA A 52 6.86 6.22 -10.06
N VAL A 53 7.16 5.02 -9.54
CA VAL A 53 6.32 3.82 -9.75
C VAL A 53 4.94 4.00 -9.09
N ALA A 54 4.88 4.55 -7.87
CA ALA A 54 3.62 4.81 -7.18
C ALA A 54 2.75 5.85 -7.91
N LEU A 55 3.36 6.82 -8.63
CA LEU A 55 2.62 7.77 -9.46
C LEU A 55 1.75 7.08 -10.52
N ALA A 56 2.19 5.95 -11.09
CA ALA A 56 1.39 5.21 -12.06
C ALA A 56 0.06 4.72 -11.45
N GLY A 57 0.10 4.22 -10.22
CA GLY A 57 -1.11 3.86 -9.46
C GLY A 57 -2.00 5.06 -9.17
N GLY A 58 -1.38 6.19 -8.82
CA GLY A 58 -2.11 7.42 -8.61
C GLY A 58 -2.78 7.95 -9.89
N ILE A 59 -2.11 7.85 -11.06
CA ILE A 59 -2.72 8.21 -12.35
C ILE A 59 -3.97 7.36 -12.61
N ALA A 60 -3.89 6.05 -12.36
CA ALA A 60 -5.04 5.15 -12.52
C ALA A 60 -6.22 5.58 -11.62
N LEU A 61 -5.98 5.87 -10.33
CA LEU A 61 -7.01 6.33 -9.40
C LEU A 61 -7.54 7.73 -9.76
N ALA A 62 -6.68 8.63 -10.24
CA ALA A 62 -7.10 9.93 -10.74
C ALA A 62 -8.02 9.79 -11.98
N ARG A 63 -7.75 8.82 -12.86
CA ARG A 63 -8.63 8.51 -13.99
C ARG A 63 -10.00 8.04 -13.53
N VAL A 64 -10.08 7.19 -12.49
CA VAL A 64 -11.38 6.84 -11.89
C VAL A 64 -12.10 8.09 -11.39
N GLY A 65 -11.39 8.99 -10.69
CA GLY A 65 -11.96 10.26 -10.20
C GLY A 65 -12.46 11.17 -11.32
N GLN A 66 -11.73 11.21 -12.44
CA GLN A 66 -12.09 11.97 -13.62
C GLN A 66 -13.38 11.45 -14.28
N ARG A 67 -13.51 10.13 -14.48
CA ARG A 67 -14.63 9.53 -15.21
C ARG A 67 -15.85 9.21 -14.36
N PHE A 68 -15.63 8.61 -13.18
CA PHE A 68 -16.70 8.02 -12.37
C PHE A 68 -17.00 8.83 -11.09
N GLY A 69 -16.26 9.91 -10.84
CA GLY A 69 -16.47 10.78 -9.70
C GLY A 69 -15.82 10.28 -8.40
N LEU A 70 -15.97 11.08 -7.33
CA LEU A 70 -15.24 10.87 -6.08
C LEU A 70 -15.64 9.57 -5.36
N ARG A 71 -16.93 9.23 -5.38
CA ARG A 71 -17.43 8.04 -4.70
C ARG A 71 -16.76 6.77 -5.21
N ALA A 72 -16.81 6.54 -6.52
CA ALA A 72 -16.18 5.39 -7.16
C ALA A 72 -14.65 5.41 -7.01
N ALA A 73 -14.04 6.60 -7.12
CA ALA A 73 -12.59 6.75 -7.02
C ALA A 73 -12.06 6.47 -5.61
N TYR A 74 -12.71 6.95 -4.55
CA TYR A 74 -12.33 6.60 -3.18
C TYR A 74 -12.65 5.15 -2.83
N GLY A 75 -13.71 4.57 -3.41
CA GLY A 75 -13.99 3.15 -3.33
C GLY A 75 -12.87 2.31 -3.95
N ALA A 76 -12.48 2.64 -5.18
CA ALA A 76 -11.37 1.99 -5.88
C ALA A 76 -10.03 2.18 -5.14
N SER A 77 -9.80 3.37 -4.61
CA SER A 77 -8.59 3.71 -3.84
C SER A 77 -8.51 2.89 -2.55
N LEU A 78 -9.59 2.80 -1.80
CA LEU A 78 -9.65 2.00 -0.57
C LEU A 78 -9.47 0.51 -0.88
N ALA A 79 -10.13 -0.01 -1.91
CA ALA A 79 -9.95 -1.40 -2.33
C ALA A 79 -8.50 -1.70 -2.72
N ALA A 80 -7.86 -0.80 -3.51
CA ALA A 80 -6.47 -0.94 -3.92
C ALA A 80 -5.52 -0.93 -2.71
N MET A 81 -5.76 -0.04 -1.73
CA MET A 81 -4.95 0.03 -0.51
C MET A 81 -5.13 -1.21 0.37
N LEU A 82 -6.35 -1.67 0.59
CA LEU A 82 -6.62 -2.87 1.38
C LEU A 82 -6.00 -4.11 0.73
N GLN A 83 -6.08 -4.22 -0.59
CA GLN A 83 -5.42 -5.29 -1.32
C GLN A 83 -3.89 -5.19 -1.23
N ALA A 84 -3.32 -3.98 -1.32
CA ALA A 84 -1.89 -3.78 -1.14
C ALA A 84 -1.43 -4.16 0.29
N VAL A 85 -2.24 -3.82 1.32
CA VAL A 85 -2.00 -4.25 2.71
C VAL A 85 -2.08 -5.78 2.83
N ALA A 86 -3.04 -6.42 2.19
CA ALA A 86 -3.17 -7.88 2.21
C ALA A 86 -1.93 -8.56 1.60
N VAL A 87 -1.39 -8.00 0.50
CA VAL A 87 -0.21 -8.54 -0.20
C VAL A 87 1.09 -8.26 0.55
N MET A 88 1.32 -7.00 0.94
CA MET A 88 2.60 -6.54 1.47
C MET A 88 2.70 -6.56 3.00
N GLY A 89 1.56 -6.57 3.67
CA GLY A 89 1.46 -6.35 5.11
C GLY A 89 1.25 -4.86 5.47
N PRO A 90 0.71 -4.59 6.69
CA PRO A 90 0.25 -3.25 7.08
C PRO A 90 1.35 -2.20 7.20
N LEU A 91 2.58 -2.58 7.56
CA LEU A 91 3.68 -1.63 7.78
C LEU A 91 4.39 -1.15 6.50
N ARG A 92 3.96 -1.59 5.32
CA ARG A 92 4.63 -1.28 4.06
C ARG A 92 3.87 -0.33 3.16
N ILE A 93 2.87 0.36 3.67
CA ILE A 93 1.93 1.17 2.87
C ILE A 93 2.28 2.66 2.72
N GLY A 94 3.32 3.18 3.37
CA GLY A 94 3.64 4.61 3.48
C GLY A 94 3.45 5.44 2.19
N ILE A 95 4.38 5.36 1.20
CA ILE A 95 4.31 6.18 -0.03
C ILE A 95 2.97 6.02 -0.80
N PRO A 96 2.42 4.82 -0.98
CA PRO A 96 1.12 4.64 -1.63
C PRO A 96 -0.04 5.38 -0.97
N LEU A 97 -0.01 5.60 0.35
CA LEU A 97 -1.12 6.22 1.08
C LEU A 97 -1.40 7.65 0.60
N THR A 98 -0.37 8.47 0.42
CA THR A 98 -0.57 9.84 -0.10
C THR A 98 -1.15 9.86 -1.51
N GLN A 99 -0.74 8.90 -2.36
CA GLN A 99 -1.28 8.77 -3.71
C GLN A 99 -2.76 8.35 -3.68
N SER A 100 -3.09 7.38 -2.83
CA SER A 100 -4.46 6.86 -2.71
C SER A 100 -5.45 7.91 -2.17
N LEU A 101 -4.99 8.81 -1.30
CA LEU A 101 -5.83 9.88 -0.74
C LEU A 101 -6.01 11.06 -1.69
N SER A 102 -4.94 11.51 -2.34
CA SER A 102 -4.96 12.72 -3.17
C SER A 102 -5.41 12.48 -4.61
N ALA A 103 -5.08 11.33 -5.22
CA ALA A 103 -5.34 11.05 -6.62
C ALA A 103 -6.83 11.11 -7.02
N PRO A 104 -7.77 10.49 -6.25
CA PRO A 104 -9.20 10.60 -6.54
C PRO A 104 -9.69 12.05 -6.67
N LEU A 105 -9.28 12.88 -5.70
CA LEU A 105 -9.67 14.31 -5.69
C LEU A 105 -9.05 15.05 -6.85
N LEU A 106 -7.75 14.87 -7.14
CA LEU A 106 -7.07 15.53 -8.25
C LEU A 106 -7.70 15.18 -9.59
N GLY A 107 -8.10 13.92 -9.80
CA GLY A 107 -8.82 13.50 -11.00
C GLY A 107 -10.16 14.21 -11.16
N ARG A 108 -10.94 14.33 -10.08
CA ARG A 108 -12.22 15.05 -10.10
C ARG A 108 -12.05 16.56 -10.28
N MET A 109 -11.06 17.16 -9.64
CA MET A 109 -10.71 18.57 -9.83
C MET A 109 -10.30 18.85 -11.27
N HIS A 110 -9.52 17.95 -11.88
CA HIS A 110 -9.16 18.05 -13.29
C HIS A 110 -10.37 17.99 -14.20
N ALA A 111 -11.32 17.08 -13.99
CA ALA A 111 -12.56 16.98 -14.74
C ALA A 111 -13.45 18.23 -14.64
N ARG A 112 -13.35 18.96 -13.51
CA ARG A 112 -14.08 20.23 -13.30
C ARG A 112 -13.34 21.47 -13.79
N GLY A 113 -12.19 21.31 -14.43
CA GLY A 113 -11.40 22.45 -14.92
C GLY A 113 -10.72 23.26 -13.81
N ALA A 114 -10.53 22.68 -12.61
CA ALA A 114 -9.91 23.39 -11.50
C ALA A 114 -8.49 23.87 -11.86
N SER A 115 -8.11 25.04 -11.35
CA SER A 115 -6.80 25.64 -11.58
C SER A 115 -5.65 24.75 -11.05
N VAL A 116 -4.46 24.93 -11.59
CA VAL A 116 -3.26 24.22 -11.13
C VAL A 116 -2.98 24.54 -9.67
N SER A 117 -3.13 25.79 -9.26
CA SER A 117 -2.93 26.23 -7.88
C SER A 117 -3.88 25.54 -6.90
N ALA A 118 -5.17 25.41 -7.24
CA ALA A 118 -6.12 24.68 -6.40
C ALA A 118 -5.76 23.19 -6.27
N GLN A 119 -5.34 22.55 -7.36
CA GLN A 119 -4.89 21.15 -7.34
C GLN A 119 -3.60 20.98 -6.52
N LEU A 120 -2.65 21.91 -6.62
CA LEU A 120 -1.43 21.93 -5.80
C LEU A 120 -1.76 22.07 -4.32
N ALA A 121 -2.63 23.04 -3.97
CA ALA A 121 -3.03 23.26 -2.58
C ALA A 121 -3.71 22.01 -1.99
N ALA A 122 -4.63 21.39 -2.72
CA ALA A 122 -5.29 20.15 -2.27
C ALA A 122 -4.30 19.00 -2.10
N CYS A 123 -3.39 18.80 -3.06
CA CYS A 123 -2.38 17.76 -2.99
C CYS A 123 -1.42 17.99 -1.81
N ALA A 124 -0.96 19.23 -1.64
CA ALA A 124 -0.07 19.62 -0.55
C ALA A 124 -0.72 19.43 0.82
N ALA A 125 -2.00 19.76 0.97
CA ALA A 125 -2.73 19.56 2.23
C ALA A 125 -2.77 18.08 2.65
N PHE A 126 -3.14 17.16 1.74
CA PHE A 126 -3.13 15.72 2.04
C PHE A 126 -1.73 15.20 2.37
N ARG A 127 -0.72 15.64 1.62
CA ARG A 127 0.65 15.22 1.84
C ARG A 127 1.20 15.75 3.15
N LEU A 128 0.94 17.00 3.47
CA LEU A 128 1.39 17.61 4.71
C LEU A 128 0.75 16.91 5.93
N LEU A 129 -0.56 16.62 5.85
CA LEU A 129 -1.24 15.87 6.91
C LEU A 129 -0.61 14.48 7.12
N ASP A 130 -0.36 13.73 6.05
CA ASP A 130 0.28 12.40 6.12
C ASP A 130 1.69 12.50 6.71
N LEU A 131 2.46 13.50 6.29
CA LEU A 131 3.83 13.72 6.80
C LEU A 131 3.84 14.15 8.27
N ILE A 132 2.90 15.00 8.69
CA ILE A 132 2.76 15.38 10.12
C ILE A 132 2.45 14.13 10.95
N VAL A 133 1.49 13.31 10.54
CA VAL A 133 1.17 12.06 11.25
C VAL A 133 2.38 11.13 11.29
N THR A 134 3.09 11.00 10.18
CA THR A 134 4.29 10.15 10.08
C THR A 134 5.41 10.64 10.98
N ILE A 135 5.70 11.95 11.01
CA ILE A 135 6.77 12.49 11.85
C ILE A 135 6.42 12.45 13.33
N LEU A 136 5.15 12.71 13.69
CA LEU A 136 4.70 12.54 15.06
C LEU A 136 4.83 11.09 15.54
N PHE A 137 4.44 10.13 14.70
CA PHE A 137 4.66 8.71 14.99
C PHE A 137 6.16 8.41 15.16
N TYR A 138 7.00 8.93 14.25
CA TYR A 138 8.44 8.72 14.30
C TYR A 138 9.06 9.30 15.57
N ILE A 139 8.75 10.54 15.92
CA ILE A 139 9.26 11.19 17.14
C ILE A 139 8.80 10.42 18.38
N SER A 140 7.53 10.04 18.46
CA SER A 140 6.97 9.40 19.66
C SER A 140 7.41 7.94 19.82
N ILE A 141 7.51 7.18 18.73
CA ILE A 141 7.71 5.73 18.78
C ILE A 141 9.16 5.34 18.47
N VAL A 142 9.77 5.93 17.44
CA VAL A 142 11.12 5.54 17.00
C VAL A 142 12.20 6.34 17.75
N ALA A 143 12.10 7.67 17.74
CA ALA A 143 13.04 8.55 18.46
C ALA A 143 12.81 8.51 19.98
N GLY A 144 11.60 8.16 20.42
CA GLY A 144 11.26 8.02 21.84
C GLY A 144 11.04 9.33 22.56
N GLY A 145 10.62 10.35 21.85
CA GLY A 145 10.25 11.66 22.39
C GLY A 145 11.00 12.81 21.73
N LEU A 146 10.47 13.99 21.97
CA LEU A 146 10.92 15.22 21.33
C LEU A 146 12.32 15.62 21.77
N GLU A 147 12.66 15.42 23.04
CA GLU A 147 13.99 15.76 23.59
C GLU A 147 15.10 14.92 22.96
N THR A 148 14.89 13.60 22.85
CA THR A 148 15.88 12.72 22.20
C THR A 148 15.99 13.01 20.70
N TYR A 149 14.88 13.35 20.07
CA TYR A 149 14.88 13.77 18.68
C TYR A 149 15.71 15.05 18.50
N ALA A 150 15.53 16.06 19.38
CA ALA A 150 16.29 17.29 19.36
C ALA A 150 17.78 17.06 19.65
N ALA A 151 18.11 16.26 20.66
CA ALA A 151 19.51 15.93 20.97
C ALA A 151 20.20 15.22 19.79
N THR A 152 19.50 14.33 19.09
CA THR A 152 20.04 13.70 17.88
C THR A 152 20.23 14.70 16.74
N TYR A 153 19.29 15.64 16.60
CA TYR A 153 19.39 16.73 15.64
C TYR A 153 20.64 17.59 15.93
N ASP A 154 20.83 18.05 17.19
CA ASP A 154 21.99 18.87 17.58
C ASP A 154 23.29 18.13 17.32
N ALA A 155 23.39 16.86 17.61
CA ALA A 155 24.56 16.04 17.34
C ALA A 155 24.87 15.89 15.83
N LEU A 156 23.87 15.92 14.97
CA LEU A 156 24.04 15.76 13.52
C LEU A 156 24.25 17.08 12.78
N VAL A 157 23.64 18.16 13.25
CA VAL A 157 23.55 19.44 12.52
C VAL A 157 24.14 20.62 13.31
N GLY A 158 24.27 20.51 14.63
CA GLY A 158 24.77 21.60 15.51
C GLY A 158 26.19 22.09 15.21
N TRP A 159 26.96 21.32 14.43
CA TRP A 159 28.28 21.77 13.93
C TRP A 159 28.16 22.76 12.76
N LEU A 160 26.99 22.97 12.18
CA LEU A 160 26.76 23.94 11.10
C LEU A 160 26.48 25.31 11.69
N PRO A 161 27.31 26.32 11.41
CA PRO A 161 27.12 27.68 11.95
C PRO A 161 25.81 28.30 11.46
N GLY A 162 25.07 28.92 12.39
CA GLY A 162 23.83 29.62 12.09
C GLY A 162 22.54 28.75 12.12
N PHE A 163 22.65 27.47 12.42
CA PHE A 163 21.46 26.64 12.68
C PHE A 163 20.99 26.81 14.14
N PRO A 164 19.66 26.95 14.37
CA PRO A 164 19.15 27.03 15.73
C PRO A 164 19.32 25.69 16.44
N GLU A 165 19.67 25.74 17.73
CA GLU A 165 19.91 24.55 18.56
C GLU A 165 18.64 24.09 19.29
N GLY A 166 18.71 22.88 19.83
CA GLY A 166 17.68 22.26 20.67
C GLY A 166 16.38 21.95 19.97
N VAL A 167 15.31 21.83 20.76
CA VAL A 167 13.97 21.45 20.29
C VAL A 167 13.46 22.40 19.20
N THR A 168 13.68 23.70 19.36
CA THR A 168 13.23 24.69 18.38
C THR A 168 13.94 24.51 17.05
N GLY A 169 15.25 24.32 17.05
CA GLY A 169 16.03 24.07 15.84
C GLY A 169 15.61 22.81 15.13
N ALA A 170 15.46 21.72 15.88
CA ALA A 170 15.00 20.43 15.34
C ALA A 170 13.61 20.55 14.68
N LEU A 171 12.67 21.23 15.31
CA LEU A 171 11.32 21.43 14.77
C LEU A 171 11.31 22.35 13.54
N VAL A 172 12.07 23.45 13.57
CA VAL A 172 12.16 24.39 12.43
C VAL A 172 12.74 23.70 11.20
N LEU A 173 13.85 22.96 11.34
CA LEU A 173 14.44 22.24 10.20
C LEU A 173 13.52 21.13 9.69
N THR A 174 12.90 20.38 10.62
CA THR A 174 11.92 19.36 10.24
C THR A 174 10.75 19.98 9.48
N ALA A 175 10.17 21.07 9.98
CA ALA A 175 9.07 21.77 9.33
C ALA A 175 9.49 22.30 7.94
N ALA A 176 10.67 22.91 7.83
CA ALA A 176 11.21 23.39 6.56
C ALA A 176 11.38 22.24 5.54
N GLY A 177 11.95 21.11 5.98
CA GLY A 177 12.11 19.92 5.17
C GLY A 177 10.76 19.32 4.72
N LEU A 178 9.78 19.22 5.64
CA LEU A 178 8.43 18.75 5.33
C LEU A 178 7.74 19.66 4.31
N VAL A 179 7.83 20.97 4.48
CA VAL A 179 7.24 21.94 3.54
C VAL A 179 7.93 21.85 2.18
N ALA A 180 9.26 21.86 2.13
CA ALA A 180 10.01 21.75 0.87
C ALA A 180 9.68 20.47 0.12
N TRP A 181 9.67 19.33 0.83
CA TRP A 181 9.27 18.03 0.23
C TRP A 181 7.81 18.02 -0.22
N THR A 182 6.90 18.59 0.59
CA THR A 182 5.47 18.69 0.26
C THR A 182 5.25 19.47 -1.03
N VAL A 183 5.88 20.63 -1.15
CA VAL A 183 5.76 21.49 -2.34
C VAL A 183 6.34 20.78 -3.56
N PHE A 184 7.56 20.26 -3.46
CA PHE A 184 8.22 19.56 -4.56
C PHE A 184 7.41 18.33 -5.03
N ALA A 185 7.08 17.44 -4.11
CA ALA A 185 6.41 16.19 -4.46
C ALA A 185 4.96 16.42 -4.95
N SER A 186 4.27 17.44 -4.42
CA SER A 186 2.93 17.82 -4.90
C SER A 186 2.99 18.46 -6.30
N ALA A 187 4.00 19.30 -6.57
CA ALA A 187 4.21 19.86 -7.89
C ALA A 187 4.46 18.78 -8.94
N VAL A 188 5.37 17.85 -8.64
CA VAL A 188 5.63 16.68 -9.51
C VAL A 188 4.37 15.87 -9.74
N GLN A 189 3.64 15.55 -8.68
CA GLN A 189 2.42 14.73 -8.76
C GLN A 189 1.34 15.42 -9.61
N VAL A 190 1.02 16.68 -9.34
CA VAL A 190 -0.02 17.42 -10.08
C VAL A 190 0.36 17.57 -11.54
N PHE A 191 1.61 17.94 -11.84
CA PHE A 191 2.10 18.05 -13.20
C PHE A 191 1.97 16.73 -13.97
N VAL A 192 2.45 15.62 -13.37
CA VAL A 192 2.40 14.30 -13.99
C VAL A 192 0.96 13.84 -14.21
N TYR A 193 0.08 14.03 -13.22
CA TYR A 193 -1.32 13.61 -13.35
C TYR A 193 -2.05 14.41 -14.42
N ARG A 194 -1.92 15.74 -14.44
CA ARG A 194 -2.54 16.57 -15.47
C ARG A 194 -2.08 16.17 -16.87
N ARG A 195 -0.77 15.97 -17.04
CA ARG A 195 -0.20 15.54 -18.32
C ARG A 195 -0.71 14.16 -18.73
N ALA A 196 -0.74 13.23 -17.80
CA ALA A 196 -1.20 11.86 -18.03
C ALA A 196 -2.71 11.80 -18.37
N LEU A 197 -3.55 12.54 -17.62
CA LEU A 197 -4.98 12.57 -17.85
C LEU A 197 -5.34 13.26 -19.18
N PHE A 198 -4.57 14.27 -19.59
CA PHE A 198 -4.71 14.91 -20.88
C PHE A 198 -4.27 14.01 -22.04
N ALA A 199 -3.15 13.29 -21.87
CA ALA A 199 -2.58 12.39 -22.88
C ALA A 199 -3.15 10.98 -22.82
N TRP A 200 -4.25 10.76 -22.08
CA TRP A 200 -4.84 9.43 -21.95
C TRP A 200 -5.20 8.85 -23.32
N PRO A 201 -4.79 7.61 -23.64
CA PRO A 201 -5.09 7.01 -24.94
C PRO A 201 -6.60 6.95 -25.17
N SER A 202 -7.07 7.55 -26.27
CA SER A 202 -8.47 7.53 -26.67
C SER A 202 -8.91 6.21 -27.33
N ALA A 203 -7.93 5.42 -27.78
CA ALA A 203 -8.19 4.09 -28.32
C ALA A 203 -7.77 3.04 -27.28
N SER A 204 -8.68 2.14 -26.94
CA SER A 204 -8.31 0.92 -26.23
C SER A 204 -7.24 0.18 -27.01
N PRO A 205 -6.09 -0.14 -26.40
CA PRO A 205 -5.17 -1.05 -27.03
C PRO A 205 -5.93 -2.35 -27.35
N ALA A 206 -5.74 -2.84 -28.55
CA ALA A 206 -6.37 -4.06 -29.03
C ALA A 206 -6.44 -5.09 -27.90
N ARG A 207 -7.64 -5.63 -27.70
CA ARG A 207 -7.98 -6.63 -26.69
C ARG A 207 -6.83 -7.61 -26.53
N ALA A 208 -5.97 -7.37 -25.53
CA ALA A 208 -4.91 -8.32 -25.22
C ALA A 208 -5.63 -9.63 -24.85
N ALA A 209 -5.47 -10.64 -25.70
CA ALA A 209 -6.06 -11.94 -25.47
C ALA A 209 -5.77 -12.34 -24.01
N PRO A 210 -6.75 -12.86 -23.25
CA PRO A 210 -6.51 -13.28 -21.89
C PRO A 210 -5.32 -14.23 -21.92
N THR A 211 -4.22 -13.78 -21.38
CA THR A 211 -2.98 -14.54 -21.37
C THR A 211 -3.24 -15.85 -20.64
N ALA A 212 -2.71 -16.96 -21.13
CA ALA A 212 -2.86 -18.30 -20.52
C ALA A 212 -2.50 -18.33 -19.01
N ALA A 213 -1.77 -17.33 -18.51
CA ALA A 213 -1.52 -17.10 -17.09
C ALA A 213 -2.81 -16.90 -16.24
N LEU A 214 -3.94 -16.52 -16.84
CA LEU A 214 -5.23 -16.43 -16.16
C LEU A 214 -5.96 -17.80 -16.11
N ARG A 215 -5.47 -18.81 -16.83
CA ARG A 215 -5.97 -20.17 -16.81
C ARG A 215 -5.36 -21.07 -15.74
N ASN A 216 -4.60 -20.56 -14.80
CA ASN A 216 -4.13 -21.35 -13.65
C ASN A 216 -5.29 -21.69 -12.70
N ALA A 217 -6.37 -22.26 -13.28
CA ALA A 217 -7.38 -23.02 -12.52
C ALA A 217 -6.77 -24.23 -11.79
N ASP A 218 -5.56 -24.65 -12.22
CA ASP A 218 -4.79 -25.75 -11.65
C ASP A 218 -3.69 -25.29 -10.68
N ALA A 219 -3.66 -24.04 -10.28
CA ALA A 219 -2.76 -23.64 -9.20
C ALA A 219 -3.12 -24.45 -7.95
N PRO A 220 -2.13 -25.13 -7.31
CA PRO A 220 -2.40 -25.90 -6.11
C PRO A 220 -3.10 -24.99 -5.10
N ALA A 221 -4.18 -25.55 -4.50
CA ALA A 221 -4.94 -24.81 -3.50
C ALA A 221 -3.99 -24.23 -2.46
N PRO A 222 -4.11 -22.94 -2.11
CA PRO A 222 -3.23 -22.33 -1.14
C PRO A 222 -3.26 -23.14 0.16
N PRO A 223 -2.12 -23.31 0.85
CA PRO A 223 -2.08 -24.10 2.07
C PRO A 223 -3.07 -23.49 3.07
N VAL A 224 -3.94 -24.35 3.62
CA VAL A 224 -4.95 -23.92 4.61
C VAL A 224 -4.23 -23.25 5.77
N PRO A 225 -4.54 -21.98 6.09
CA PRO A 225 -3.88 -21.26 7.18
C PRO A 225 -4.13 -22.03 8.49
N ARG A 226 -3.10 -22.10 9.34
CA ARG A 226 -3.19 -22.79 10.63
C ARG A 226 -4.11 -22.08 11.60
N TYR A 227 -4.14 -20.75 11.52
CA TYR A 227 -4.97 -19.88 12.35
C TYR A 227 -6.12 -19.27 11.55
N ASP A 228 -7.25 -19.04 12.22
CA ASP A 228 -8.30 -18.20 11.64
C ASP A 228 -7.75 -16.77 11.47
N PRO A 229 -7.81 -16.21 10.25
CA PRO A 229 -7.28 -14.87 9.99
C PRO A 229 -7.83 -13.79 10.92
N ARG A 230 -9.08 -13.93 11.39
CA ARG A 230 -9.70 -12.97 12.33
C ARG A 230 -9.03 -13.04 13.70
N ALA A 231 -8.76 -14.23 14.20
CA ALA A 231 -8.08 -14.42 15.47
C ALA A 231 -6.66 -13.86 15.41
N ALA A 232 -5.94 -14.13 14.31
CA ALA A 232 -4.61 -13.55 14.08
C ALA A 232 -4.66 -12.02 14.04
N ALA A 233 -5.67 -11.42 13.39
CA ALA A 233 -5.85 -9.97 13.34
C ALA A 233 -6.16 -9.37 14.72
N VAL A 234 -7.02 -10.03 15.51
CA VAL A 234 -7.34 -9.59 16.88
C VAL A 234 -6.11 -9.67 17.77
N ALA A 235 -5.39 -10.80 17.77
CA ALA A 235 -4.18 -10.97 18.57
C ALA A 235 -3.09 -9.95 18.19
N ALA A 236 -2.89 -9.71 16.89
CA ALA A 236 -1.97 -8.68 16.42
C ALA A 236 -2.41 -7.27 16.83
N ALA A 237 -3.71 -6.95 16.76
CA ALA A 237 -4.22 -5.65 17.19
C ALA A 237 -4.00 -5.41 18.69
N ILE A 238 -4.24 -6.43 19.53
CA ILE A 238 -3.93 -6.36 20.97
C ILE A 238 -2.44 -6.10 21.17
N ALA A 239 -1.55 -6.88 20.54
CA ALA A 239 -0.10 -6.72 20.66
C ALA A 239 0.36 -5.34 20.17
N PHE A 240 -0.20 -4.82 19.06
CA PHE A 240 0.09 -3.46 18.59
C PHE A 240 -0.32 -2.41 19.61
N THR A 241 -1.53 -2.50 20.15
CA THR A 241 -2.01 -1.54 21.16
C THR A 241 -1.09 -1.51 22.37
N VAL A 242 -0.70 -2.68 22.88
CA VAL A 242 0.24 -2.84 23.99
C VAL A 242 1.59 -2.18 23.69
N LEU A 243 2.16 -2.50 22.54
CA LEU A 243 3.46 -1.94 22.12
C LEU A 243 3.41 -0.44 21.86
N LEU A 244 2.25 0.12 21.48
CA LEU A 244 2.09 1.57 21.34
C LEU A 244 1.88 2.26 22.68
N ALA A 245 1.27 1.59 23.65
CA ALA A 245 0.94 2.15 24.97
C ALA A 245 2.12 2.11 25.96
N SER A 246 3.02 1.10 25.87
CA SER A 246 4.06 0.90 26.87
C SER A 246 5.44 0.66 26.26
N THR A 247 6.47 1.11 26.98
CA THR A 247 7.89 0.81 26.74
C THR A 247 8.52 0.01 27.88
N ASP A 248 7.71 -0.39 28.86
CA ASP A 248 8.17 -1.16 30.02
C ASP A 248 8.80 -2.48 29.57
N PRO A 249 10.00 -2.85 30.10
CA PRO A 249 10.70 -4.05 29.68
C PRO A 249 9.94 -5.35 30.00
N ILE A 250 9.12 -5.38 31.06
CA ILE A 250 8.30 -6.54 31.41
C ILE A 250 7.22 -6.74 30.34
N VAL A 251 6.56 -5.64 29.93
CA VAL A 251 5.54 -5.65 28.88
C VAL A 251 6.15 -6.05 27.53
N LEU A 252 7.31 -5.49 27.18
CA LEU A 252 8.04 -5.88 25.96
C LEU A 252 8.43 -7.35 26.00
N GLY A 253 8.91 -7.85 27.14
CA GLY A 253 9.24 -9.26 27.36
C GLY A 253 8.03 -10.18 27.22
N ALA A 254 6.87 -9.81 27.76
CA ALA A 254 5.64 -10.57 27.64
C ALA A 254 5.15 -10.66 26.17
N VAL A 255 5.18 -9.55 25.44
CA VAL A 255 4.84 -9.55 24.02
C VAL A 255 5.85 -10.34 23.20
N ALA A 256 7.16 -10.26 23.53
CA ALA A 256 8.19 -11.04 22.86
C ALA A 256 8.00 -12.54 23.07
N ALA A 257 7.69 -12.97 24.30
CA ALA A 257 7.43 -14.37 24.63
C ALA A 257 6.17 -14.90 23.90
N TRP A 258 5.08 -14.11 23.92
CA TRP A 258 3.90 -14.44 23.13
C TRP A 258 4.21 -14.57 21.64
N LEU A 259 4.96 -13.62 21.08
CA LEU A 259 5.30 -13.61 19.67
C LEU A 259 6.20 -14.78 19.28
N ALA A 260 7.18 -15.14 20.13
CA ALA A 260 8.03 -16.30 19.92
C ALA A 260 7.19 -17.59 19.86
N LEU A 261 6.25 -17.78 20.80
CA LEU A 261 5.31 -18.91 20.78
C LEU A 261 4.44 -18.90 19.52
N ALA A 262 3.94 -17.72 19.14
CA ALA A 262 3.14 -17.54 17.93
C ALA A 262 3.91 -17.89 16.66
N TRP A 263 5.21 -17.56 16.58
CA TRP A 263 6.08 -17.96 15.48
C TRP A 263 6.44 -19.44 15.45
N LEU A 264 6.67 -20.06 16.59
CA LEU A 264 6.94 -21.52 16.69
C LEU A 264 5.76 -22.34 16.15
N THR A 265 4.56 -21.82 16.29
CA THR A 265 3.34 -22.50 15.85
C THR A 265 2.90 -22.10 14.43
N ALA A 266 3.47 -21.05 13.85
CA ALA A 266 3.14 -20.57 12.51
C ALA A 266 3.85 -21.41 11.43
N ARG A 267 3.08 -21.78 10.38
CA ARG A 267 3.65 -22.27 9.12
C ARG A 267 3.78 -21.09 8.17
N ALA A 268 4.91 -20.42 8.20
CA ALA A 268 5.08 -19.16 7.48
C ALA A 268 5.92 -19.33 6.21
N ASP A 269 5.51 -18.66 5.14
CA ASP A 269 6.33 -18.53 3.93
C ASP A 269 7.60 -17.73 4.22
N ARG A 270 8.72 -18.17 3.66
CA ARG A 270 10.03 -17.55 3.89
C ARG A 270 10.15 -16.12 3.33
N ALA A 271 9.43 -15.81 2.23
CA ALA A 271 9.56 -14.52 1.56
C ALA A 271 9.03 -13.34 2.39
N PRO A 272 7.80 -13.35 2.94
CA PRO A 272 7.31 -12.27 3.81
C PRO A 272 8.14 -12.17 5.11
N VAL A 273 8.63 -13.30 5.65
CA VAL A 273 9.47 -13.31 6.85
C VAL A 273 10.80 -12.58 6.61
N ARG A 274 11.52 -12.92 5.55
CA ARG A 274 12.79 -12.24 5.20
C ARG A 274 12.61 -10.74 5.01
N ALA A 275 11.54 -10.36 4.32
CA ALA A 275 11.23 -8.97 4.07
C ALA A 275 10.83 -8.21 5.35
N GLY A 276 10.16 -8.89 6.30
CA GLY A 276 9.85 -8.36 7.62
C GLY A 276 11.11 -8.18 8.47
N LEU A 277 11.98 -9.19 8.51
CA LEU A 277 13.25 -9.11 9.22
C LEU A 277 14.16 -7.98 8.70
N ALA A 278 14.23 -7.80 7.36
CA ALA A 278 15.00 -6.69 6.78
C ALA A 278 14.44 -5.32 7.21
N LEU A 279 13.11 -5.17 7.24
CA LEU A 279 12.47 -3.95 7.73
C LEU A 279 12.71 -3.75 9.24
N ALA A 280 12.61 -4.81 10.04
CA ALA A 280 12.90 -4.77 11.47
C ALA A 280 14.34 -4.33 11.72
N ALA A 281 15.31 -4.92 11.02
CA ALA A 281 16.73 -4.58 11.14
C ALA A 281 16.99 -3.11 10.74
N MET A 282 16.36 -2.62 9.67
CA MET A 282 16.51 -1.22 9.24
C MET A 282 15.96 -0.25 10.28
N LEU A 283 14.76 -0.49 10.82
CA LEU A 283 14.15 0.39 11.82
C LEU A 283 14.84 0.28 13.19
N ALA A 284 15.25 -0.92 13.59
CA ALA A 284 16.04 -1.13 14.79
C ALA A 284 17.41 -0.44 14.71
N GLY A 285 18.07 -0.53 13.55
CA GLY A 285 19.31 0.21 13.28
C GLY A 285 19.10 1.72 13.37
N GLY A 286 18.00 2.23 12.81
CA GLY A 286 17.62 3.63 12.96
C GLY A 286 17.42 4.02 14.43
N ALA A 287 16.64 3.26 15.19
CA ALA A 287 16.41 3.51 16.62
C ALA A 287 17.71 3.46 17.43
N LEU A 288 18.63 2.53 17.09
CA LEU A 288 19.96 2.44 17.70
C LEU A 288 20.78 3.70 17.47
N VAL A 289 20.88 4.12 16.19
CA VAL A 289 21.65 5.34 15.83
C VAL A 289 21.08 6.56 16.54
N PHE A 290 19.75 6.76 16.50
CA PHE A 290 19.10 7.88 17.16
C PHE A 290 19.26 7.86 18.68
N GLY A 291 19.19 6.67 19.30
CA GLY A 291 19.37 6.53 20.74
C GLY A 291 20.80 6.82 21.19
N LEU A 292 21.79 6.28 20.49
CA LEU A 292 23.21 6.47 20.83
C LEU A 292 23.66 7.90 20.55
N VAL A 293 23.35 8.45 19.37
CA VAL A 293 23.73 9.81 18.97
C VAL A 293 22.99 10.86 19.82
N GLY A 294 21.71 10.62 20.14
CA GLY A 294 20.91 11.50 20.98
C GLY A 294 21.17 11.38 22.50
N GLY A 295 22.15 10.56 22.92
CA GLY A 295 22.53 10.45 24.33
C GLY A 295 21.45 9.85 25.25
N ALA A 296 20.49 9.07 24.69
CA ALA A 296 19.37 8.52 25.46
C ALA A 296 19.76 7.45 26.50
N GLY A 297 21.02 7.06 26.54
CA GLY A 297 21.49 5.95 27.36
C GLY A 297 21.23 4.58 26.71
N ILE A 298 22.02 3.58 27.11
CA ILE A 298 22.02 2.27 26.47
C ILE A 298 20.68 1.55 26.72
N GLU A 299 20.20 1.55 27.94
CA GLU A 299 18.96 0.84 28.32
C GLU A 299 17.74 1.33 27.52
N LEU A 300 17.50 2.63 27.51
CA LEU A 300 16.36 3.22 26.80
C LEU A 300 16.48 3.03 25.28
N THR A 301 17.71 3.06 24.75
CA THR A 301 17.96 2.76 23.33
C THR A 301 17.57 1.33 22.98
N PHE A 302 17.94 0.34 23.82
CA PHE A 302 17.57 -1.05 23.61
C PHE A 302 16.05 -1.29 23.75
N GLN A 303 15.39 -0.65 24.73
CA GLN A 303 13.92 -0.73 24.86
C GLN A 303 13.19 -0.22 23.60
N ARG A 304 13.64 0.92 23.06
CA ARG A 304 13.08 1.48 21.81
C ARG A 304 13.33 0.57 20.60
N MET A 305 14.56 0.07 20.47
CA MET A 305 14.92 -0.87 19.43
C MET A 305 14.08 -2.16 19.52
N ALA A 306 13.90 -2.73 20.71
CA ALA A 306 13.07 -3.89 20.95
C ALA A 306 11.61 -3.61 20.58
N ARG A 307 11.03 -2.48 21.02
CA ARG A 307 9.67 -2.05 20.70
C ARG A 307 9.42 -1.98 19.20
N VAL A 308 10.27 -1.27 18.47
CA VAL A 308 10.14 -1.12 17.02
C VAL A 308 10.28 -2.46 16.31
N THR A 309 11.24 -3.29 16.76
CA THR A 309 11.42 -4.64 16.23
C THR A 309 10.18 -5.50 16.44
N LEU A 310 9.61 -5.49 17.65
CA LEU A 310 8.39 -6.24 17.97
C LEU A 310 7.19 -5.77 17.14
N LEU A 311 7.00 -4.46 16.96
CA LEU A 311 5.95 -3.92 16.08
C LEU A 311 6.06 -4.49 14.66
N VAL A 312 7.25 -4.50 14.09
CA VAL A 312 7.47 -5.04 12.74
C VAL A 312 7.24 -6.56 12.69
N LEU A 313 7.71 -7.27 13.71
CA LEU A 313 7.58 -8.73 13.75
C LEU A 313 6.13 -9.17 13.98
N VAL A 314 5.33 -8.44 14.77
CA VAL A 314 3.87 -8.68 14.94
C VAL A 314 3.16 -8.50 13.60
N ALA A 315 3.44 -7.41 12.87
CA ALA A 315 2.83 -7.18 11.55
C ALA A 315 3.25 -8.24 10.52
N THR A 316 4.51 -8.67 10.59
CA THR A 316 5.03 -9.72 9.71
C THR A 316 4.38 -11.07 10.03
N TRP A 317 4.23 -11.38 11.33
CA TRP A 317 3.53 -12.58 11.78
C TRP A 317 2.06 -12.59 11.32
N LEU A 318 1.34 -11.47 11.50
CA LEU A 318 -0.02 -11.34 11.02
C LEU A 318 -0.13 -11.65 9.52
N ARG A 319 0.76 -11.05 8.71
CA ARG A 319 0.78 -11.30 7.26
C ARG A 319 1.11 -12.75 6.92
N ALA A 320 2.04 -13.36 7.66
CA ALA A 320 2.49 -14.72 7.43
C ALA A 320 1.44 -15.77 7.83
N THR A 321 0.69 -15.52 8.90
CA THR A 321 -0.31 -16.46 9.45
C THR A 321 -1.69 -16.32 8.83
N ALA A 322 -2.20 -15.10 8.69
CA ALA A 322 -3.49 -14.85 8.05
C ALA A 322 -3.44 -15.13 6.56
N GLY A 323 -2.27 -15.01 5.95
CA GLY A 323 -2.11 -15.06 4.52
C GLY A 323 -2.76 -13.87 3.84
N GLU A 324 -2.56 -13.76 2.54
CA GLU A 324 -3.12 -12.66 1.76
C GLU A 324 -4.62 -12.80 1.57
N GLU A 325 -5.07 -14.00 1.21
CA GLU A 325 -6.50 -14.28 1.00
C GLU A 325 -7.29 -14.13 2.30
N GLY A 326 -6.70 -14.53 3.45
CA GLY A 326 -7.30 -14.35 4.75
C GLY A 326 -7.46 -12.87 5.14
N LEU A 327 -6.43 -12.04 4.93
CA LEU A 327 -6.52 -10.59 5.15
C LEU A 327 -7.53 -9.95 4.22
N ARG A 328 -7.53 -10.33 2.94
CA ARG A 328 -8.50 -9.85 1.96
C ARG A 328 -9.94 -10.20 2.38
N GLU A 329 -10.17 -11.43 2.86
CA GLU A 329 -11.48 -11.87 3.33
C GLU A 329 -11.94 -11.09 4.57
N ILE A 330 -11.04 -10.79 5.52
CA ILE A 330 -11.34 -9.91 6.64
C ILE A 330 -11.79 -8.53 6.15
N PHE A 331 -11.02 -7.93 5.24
CA PHE A 331 -11.34 -6.61 4.68
C PHE A 331 -12.67 -6.62 3.94
N ARG A 332 -12.93 -7.63 3.12
CA ARG A 332 -14.20 -7.81 2.42
C ARG A 332 -15.39 -7.86 3.39
N ARG A 333 -15.30 -8.68 4.44
CA ARG A 333 -16.36 -8.77 5.46
C ARG A 333 -16.54 -7.48 6.24
N THR A 334 -15.45 -6.80 6.56
CA THR A 334 -15.51 -5.51 7.26
C THR A 334 -16.20 -4.46 6.39
N LEU A 335 -15.79 -4.33 5.12
CA LEU A 335 -16.43 -3.42 4.18
C LEU A 335 -17.92 -3.75 4.00
N HIS A 336 -18.26 -5.02 3.89
CA HIS A 336 -19.65 -5.45 3.75
C HIS A 336 -20.52 -5.08 4.97
N ARG A 337 -19.96 -5.10 6.19
CA ARG A 337 -20.69 -4.65 7.40
C ARG A 337 -20.95 -3.15 7.40
N VAL A 338 -20.02 -2.35 6.85
CA VAL A 338 -20.12 -0.88 6.79
C VAL A 338 -20.60 -0.37 5.42
N ARG A 339 -21.14 -1.21 4.58
CA ARG A 339 -21.61 -0.89 3.22
C ARG A 339 -22.69 0.18 3.13
N ARG A 340 -23.31 0.55 4.26
CA ARG A 340 -24.25 1.68 4.34
C ARG A 340 -23.57 3.00 3.94
N LEU A 341 -22.25 3.11 4.11
CA LEU A 341 -21.47 4.24 3.64
C LEU A 341 -21.15 4.04 2.15
N PRO A 342 -21.57 4.95 1.26
CA PRO A 342 -21.44 4.76 -0.18
C PRO A 342 -20.02 4.42 -0.69
N PRO A 343 -18.93 5.05 -0.21
CA PRO A 343 -17.57 4.67 -0.64
C PRO A 343 -17.17 3.24 -0.19
N MET A 344 -17.70 2.75 0.94
CA MET A 344 -17.42 1.40 1.43
C MET A 344 -18.12 0.32 0.59
N ALA A 345 -19.32 0.61 0.09
CA ALA A 345 -20.03 -0.28 -0.84
C ALA A 345 -19.26 -0.41 -2.17
N GLU A 346 -18.78 0.71 -2.72
CA GLU A 346 -17.94 0.71 -3.92
C GLU A 346 -16.62 -0.03 -3.69
N ALA A 347 -15.97 0.20 -2.55
CA ALA A 347 -14.73 -0.49 -2.19
C ALA A 347 -14.93 -2.01 -2.07
N SER A 348 -16.06 -2.46 -1.48
CA SER A 348 -16.39 -3.88 -1.41
C SER A 348 -16.56 -4.49 -2.79
N ALA A 349 -17.33 -3.83 -3.67
CA ALA A 349 -17.56 -4.31 -5.04
C ALA A 349 -16.26 -4.37 -5.86
N VAL A 350 -15.40 -3.35 -5.75
CA VAL A 350 -14.10 -3.33 -6.44
C VAL A 350 -13.17 -4.40 -5.86
N LEU A 351 -13.11 -4.56 -4.54
CA LEU A 351 -12.23 -5.56 -3.89
C LEU A 351 -12.60 -6.99 -4.32
N GLU A 352 -13.87 -7.27 -4.54
CA GLU A 352 -14.34 -8.57 -5.04
C GLU A 352 -13.89 -8.86 -6.48
N GLN A 353 -13.69 -7.81 -7.28
CA GLN A 353 -13.28 -7.92 -8.68
C GLN A 353 -11.76 -7.89 -8.88
N LEU A 354 -10.99 -7.50 -7.86
CA LEU A 354 -9.53 -7.42 -7.96
C LEU A 354 -8.92 -8.81 -8.16
N GLY A 355 -7.90 -8.87 -9.01
CA GLY A 355 -7.21 -10.10 -9.36
C GLY A 355 -6.49 -10.77 -8.19
N ALA A 356 -6.20 -12.06 -8.36
CA ALA A 356 -5.39 -12.83 -7.41
C ALA A 356 -3.95 -12.27 -7.34
N THR A 357 -3.26 -12.56 -6.23
CA THR A 357 -1.92 -12.06 -5.92
C THR A 357 -0.88 -12.37 -6.97
N GLY A 358 -0.93 -13.57 -7.52
CA GLY A 358 0.00 -13.96 -8.59
C GLY A 358 -0.07 -12.99 -9.77
N ALA A 359 -1.29 -12.57 -10.14
CA ALA A 359 -1.52 -11.60 -11.20
C ALA A 359 -1.02 -10.20 -10.82
N LEU A 360 -1.30 -9.73 -9.59
CA LEU A 360 -0.79 -8.45 -9.08
C LEU A 360 0.73 -8.41 -9.05
N GLY A 361 1.37 -9.49 -8.59
CA GLY A 361 2.83 -9.60 -8.59
C GLY A 361 3.43 -9.63 -10.00
N ALA A 362 2.76 -10.26 -10.97
CA ALA A 362 3.17 -10.25 -12.36
C ALA A 362 3.06 -8.84 -12.97
N SER A 363 1.94 -8.15 -12.76
CA SER A 363 1.72 -6.77 -13.20
C SER A 363 2.73 -5.80 -12.56
N ALA A 364 3.03 -5.95 -11.27
CA ALA A 364 4.04 -5.15 -10.56
C ALA A 364 5.45 -5.34 -11.16
N ARG A 365 5.82 -6.57 -11.47
CA ARG A 365 7.10 -6.86 -12.14
C ARG A 365 7.15 -6.31 -13.57
N ALA A 366 6.05 -6.42 -14.30
CA ALA A 366 5.95 -5.86 -15.66
C ALA A 366 6.11 -4.32 -15.63
N LEU A 367 5.50 -3.63 -14.68
CA LEU A 367 5.71 -2.19 -14.49
C LEU A 367 7.16 -1.87 -14.15
N ALA A 368 7.75 -2.60 -13.20
CA ALA A 368 9.15 -2.40 -12.84
C ALA A 368 10.09 -2.62 -14.04
N HIS A 369 9.80 -3.61 -14.87
CA HIS A 369 10.52 -3.87 -16.11
C HIS A 369 10.35 -2.72 -17.10
N THR A 370 9.13 -2.25 -17.33
CA THR A 370 8.82 -1.09 -18.20
C THR A 370 9.59 0.16 -17.75
N VAL A 371 9.60 0.48 -16.47
CA VAL A 371 10.31 1.64 -15.92
C VAL A 371 11.83 1.50 -16.08
N ARG A 372 12.38 0.30 -15.88
CA ARG A 372 13.84 0.06 -16.00
C ARG A 372 14.35 0.15 -17.42
N HIS A 373 13.55 -0.28 -18.40
CA HIS A 373 13.97 -0.39 -19.81
C HIS A 373 13.47 0.76 -20.69
N ALA A 374 12.56 1.61 -20.15
CA ALA A 374 12.13 2.80 -20.87
C ALA A 374 13.30 3.78 -21.06
N PRO A 375 13.33 4.52 -22.18
CA PRO A 375 14.31 5.57 -22.38
C PRO A 375 14.28 6.56 -21.20
N ARG A 376 15.46 6.98 -20.72
CA ARG A 376 15.60 7.90 -19.56
C ARG A 376 15.03 9.31 -19.82
N ARG A 377 14.41 9.56 -20.96
CA ARG A 377 13.72 10.81 -21.28
C ARG A 377 12.30 10.77 -20.71
N LEU A 378 11.84 11.85 -20.12
CA LEU A 378 10.54 11.92 -19.39
C LEU A 378 9.34 11.59 -20.29
N THR A 379 9.31 12.09 -21.54
CA THR A 379 8.16 11.89 -22.42
C THR A 379 7.99 10.43 -22.86
N PRO A 380 9.04 9.72 -23.38
CA PRO A 380 8.93 8.30 -23.71
C PRO A 380 8.59 7.42 -22.50
N LEU A 381 9.16 7.73 -21.33
CA LEU A 381 8.83 7.02 -20.10
C LEU A 381 7.35 7.19 -19.73
N ALA A 382 6.83 8.42 -19.80
CA ALA A 382 5.42 8.69 -19.51
C ALA A 382 4.48 7.95 -20.49
N ILE A 383 4.81 7.93 -21.78
CA ILE A 383 4.04 7.19 -22.78
C ILE A 383 4.06 5.69 -22.50
N ALA A 384 5.24 5.11 -22.19
CA ALA A 384 5.37 3.69 -21.87
C ALA A 384 4.55 3.31 -20.62
N VAL A 385 4.60 4.14 -19.59
CA VAL A 385 3.82 3.91 -18.34
C VAL A 385 2.32 4.04 -18.61
N LEU A 386 1.87 5.06 -19.36
CA LEU A 386 0.46 5.21 -19.72
C LEU A 386 -0.05 4.04 -20.58
N GLY A 387 0.74 3.59 -21.54
CA GLY A 387 0.43 2.40 -22.34
C GLY A 387 0.30 1.14 -21.47
N TRP A 388 1.22 0.97 -20.50
CA TRP A 388 1.12 -0.12 -19.54
C TRP A 388 -0.16 -0.02 -18.68
N ILE A 389 -0.49 1.16 -18.15
CA ILE A 389 -1.71 1.38 -17.34
C ILE A 389 -2.95 0.98 -18.15
N ALA A 390 -3.09 1.49 -19.37
CA ALA A 390 -4.25 1.21 -20.20
C ALA A 390 -4.37 -0.28 -20.56
N THR A 391 -3.25 -0.93 -20.90
CA THR A 391 -3.22 -2.37 -21.23
C THR A 391 -3.59 -3.23 -20.03
N GLU A 392 -3.03 -2.97 -18.86
CA GLU A 392 -3.34 -3.74 -17.65
C GLU A 392 -4.76 -3.47 -17.15
N ALA A 393 -5.24 -2.23 -17.19
CA ALA A 393 -6.62 -1.92 -16.81
C ALA A 393 -7.62 -2.70 -17.69
N GLY A 394 -7.40 -2.76 -19.02
CA GLY A 394 -8.22 -3.54 -19.94
C GLY A 394 -8.15 -5.05 -19.67
N ARG A 395 -6.95 -5.57 -19.34
CA ARG A 395 -6.77 -7.00 -19.03
C ARG A 395 -7.55 -7.45 -17.80
N PHE A 396 -7.67 -6.59 -16.79
CA PHE A 396 -8.33 -6.86 -15.51
C PHE A 396 -9.68 -6.17 -15.35
N ALA A 397 -10.29 -5.74 -16.45
CA ALA A 397 -11.63 -5.13 -16.45
C ALA A 397 -12.73 -6.15 -16.11
N ALA A 398 -12.57 -7.40 -16.56
CA ALA A 398 -13.52 -8.46 -16.25
C ALA A 398 -13.37 -8.99 -14.81
N PRO A 399 -14.48 -9.27 -14.11
CA PRO A 399 -14.44 -9.83 -12.76
C PRO A 399 -13.64 -11.14 -12.71
N GLN A 400 -12.72 -11.22 -11.74
CA GLN A 400 -11.95 -12.43 -11.51
C GLN A 400 -12.54 -13.20 -10.33
N ARG A 401 -12.82 -14.51 -10.53
CA ARG A 401 -13.18 -15.38 -9.42
C ARG A 401 -11.95 -15.67 -8.59
N THR A 402 -11.92 -15.19 -7.37
CA THR A 402 -10.89 -15.52 -6.38
C THR A 402 -11.47 -16.53 -5.39
N ALA A 403 -10.65 -17.50 -4.99
CA ALA A 403 -11.01 -18.45 -3.95
C ALA A 403 -11.29 -17.67 -2.65
N GLN A 404 -12.36 -18.03 -1.96
CA GLN A 404 -12.68 -17.47 -0.65
C GLN A 404 -11.96 -18.28 0.42
N ALA A 405 -11.26 -17.60 1.33
CA ALA A 405 -10.66 -18.28 2.45
C ALA A 405 -11.72 -18.78 3.42
N GLU A 406 -11.64 -20.06 3.81
CA GLU A 406 -12.47 -20.59 4.88
C GLU A 406 -12.07 -19.97 6.21
N LEU A 407 -13.04 -19.34 6.88
CA LEU A 407 -12.87 -18.78 8.22
C LEU A 407 -13.44 -19.74 9.26
N ARG A 408 -12.55 -20.45 9.94
CA ARG A 408 -12.93 -21.49 10.91
C ARG A 408 -12.13 -21.30 12.20
N VAL A 409 -12.78 -20.81 13.25
CA VAL A 409 -12.17 -20.63 14.56
C VAL A 409 -11.90 -22.01 15.19
N ARG A 410 -10.67 -22.20 15.67
CA ARG A 410 -10.18 -23.42 16.33
C ARG A 410 -9.76 -23.10 17.75
N ALA A 411 -9.58 -24.11 18.58
CA ALA A 411 -9.10 -23.94 19.96
C ALA A 411 -7.77 -23.16 20.04
N TRP A 412 -6.86 -23.38 19.11
CA TRP A 412 -5.59 -22.67 19.01
C TRP A 412 -5.75 -21.16 18.75
N ASP A 413 -6.78 -20.77 18.01
CA ASP A 413 -7.06 -19.36 17.74
C ASP A 413 -7.46 -18.63 19.03
N VAL A 414 -8.32 -19.29 19.82
CA VAL A 414 -8.75 -18.76 21.13
C VAL A 414 -7.55 -18.65 22.08
N LEU A 415 -6.70 -19.68 22.10
CA LEU A 415 -5.49 -19.69 22.94
C LEU A 415 -4.55 -18.52 22.57
N MET A 416 -4.29 -18.29 21.28
CA MET A 416 -3.40 -17.21 20.82
C MET A 416 -3.94 -15.83 21.19
N VAL A 417 -5.25 -15.62 21.06
CA VAL A 417 -5.89 -14.36 21.47
C VAL A 417 -5.84 -14.20 23.00
N ALA A 418 -6.10 -15.27 23.75
CA ALA A 418 -6.02 -15.25 25.22
C ALA A 418 -4.60 -14.93 25.71
N LEU A 419 -3.58 -15.54 25.11
CA LEU A 419 -2.17 -15.27 25.46
C LEU A 419 -1.78 -13.82 25.11
N ALA A 420 -2.25 -13.27 23.98
CA ALA A 420 -2.05 -11.87 23.65
C ALA A 420 -2.75 -10.93 24.67
N ALA A 421 -3.95 -11.29 25.14
CA ALA A 421 -4.66 -10.55 26.16
C ALA A 421 -3.96 -10.62 27.53
N ILE A 422 -3.36 -11.78 27.88
CA ILE A 422 -2.55 -11.94 29.12
C ILE A 422 -1.30 -11.04 29.01
N ALA A 423 -0.61 -11.04 27.85
CA ALA A 423 0.50 -10.13 27.64
C ALA A 423 0.08 -8.66 27.73
N ALA A 424 -1.15 -8.31 27.30
CA ALA A 424 -1.70 -6.97 27.48
C ALA A 424 -1.99 -6.65 28.95
N ALA A 425 -2.46 -7.60 29.72
CA ALA A 425 -2.75 -7.41 31.16
C ALA A 425 -1.49 -7.07 31.99
N SER A 426 -0.28 -7.40 31.48
CA SER A 426 0.98 -7.01 32.14
C SER A 426 1.14 -5.48 32.26
N ILE A 427 0.50 -4.67 31.40
CA ILE A 427 0.47 -3.20 31.53
C ILE A 427 -0.18 -2.78 32.86
N VAL A 428 -1.26 -3.45 33.25
CA VAL A 428 -1.98 -3.11 34.50
C VAL A 428 -1.16 -3.49 35.73
N ALA A 429 -0.28 -4.49 35.60
CA ALA A 429 0.57 -4.93 36.69
C ALA A 429 1.81 -4.05 36.90
N THR A 430 2.19 -3.25 35.87
CA THR A 430 3.39 -2.38 35.90
C THR A 430 3.03 -0.89 36.08
N GLY A 431 1.77 -0.49 35.91
CA GLY A 431 1.26 0.87 36.14
C GLY A 431 0.64 1.01 37.51
#